data_f611b287d830515d59334a52181a3e7d
#
_entry.id   f611b287d830515d59334a52181a3e7d
#
_cell.length_a   1.000
_cell.length_b   1.000
_cell.length_c   1.000
_cell.angle_alpha   90.00
_cell.angle_beta   90.00
_cell.angle_gamma   90.00
#
_symmetry.space_group_name_H-M   'P 1'
#
loop_
_entity.id
_entity.type
_entity.pdbx_description
1 polymer ?
#
loop_
_entity_poly.entity_id
_entity_poly.type
_entity_poly.pdbx_seq_one_letter_code
_entity_poly.pdbx_strand_id
1 'polypeptide(L)'
;NLQGDEPFMPLEIINSLTSNLSNEFAIATACVPLVDINAIKSPNEVKVVRSLSKRAMYFSRSVIPNEFTSSYDNYLKHLGIYAYQNKTLQELSALKPTSNELQEKLEQLRFLDHGYNIFVEDYACEPPIGIDTPTDLEKAIMFAKTHD
;
A
#
# COMPACT_ATOMS: atom_id res chain seq x y z
N ASN A 1 -0.84 11.67 -0.92
CA ASN A 1 -1.11 11.22 -2.28
C ASN A 1 -2.28 10.24 -2.28
N LEU A 2 -3.36 10.64 -2.88
CA LEU A 2 -4.54 9.81 -3.13
C LEU A 2 -4.62 9.58 -4.64
N GLN A 3 -4.68 8.33 -5.06
CA GLN A 3 -4.74 7.99 -6.48
C GLN A 3 -6.17 8.18 -7.00
N GLY A 4 -6.30 8.59 -8.28
CA GLY A 4 -7.61 8.88 -8.88
C GLY A 4 -8.47 7.64 -9.13
N ASP A 5 -7.89 6.46 -9.08
CA ASP A 5 -8.51 5.14 -9.19
C ASP A 5 -9.02 4.58 -7.86
N GLU A 6 -8.83 5.30 -6.74
CA GLU A 6 -9.33 4.95 -5.40
C GLU A 6 -10.31 6.03 -4.85
N PRO A 7 -11.46 6.26 -5.50
CA PRO A 7 -12.35 7.39 -5.18
C PRO A 7 -13.08 7.26 -3.83
N PHE A 8 -13.14 6.04 -3.26
CA PHE A 8 -13.85 5.77 -2.00
C PHE A 8 -12.93 5.57 -0.81
N MET A 9 -11.74 6.19 -0.84
CA MET A 9 -10.80 6.10 0.28
C MET A 9 -11.39 6.78 1.54
N PRO A 10 -11.56 6.03 2.66
CA PRO A 10 -12.12 6.58 3.89
C PRO A 10 -11.23 7.66 4.51
N LEU A 11 -11.86 8.71 5.08
CA LEU A 11 -11.15 9.80 5.76
C LEU A 11 -10.34 9.33 6.97
N GLU A 12 -10.79 8.28 7.63
CA GLU A 12 -10.11 7.71 8.81
C GLU A 12 -8.71 7.24 8.47
N ILE A 13 -8.51 6.59 7.31
CA ILE A 13 -7.18 6.14 6.90
C ILE A 13 -6.28 7.34 6.56
N ILE A 14 -6.82 8.37 5.92
CA ILE A 14 -6.07 9.60 5.61
C ILE A 14 -5.58 10.26 6.90
N ASN A 15 -6.47 10.37 7.90
CA ASN A 15 -6.14 10.96 9.20
C ASN A 15 -5.11 10.09 9.95
N SER A 16 -5.28 8.77 9.94
CA SER A 16 -4.34 7.84 10.56
C SER A 16 -2.94 7.97 9.94
N LEU A 17 -2.82 7.95 8.62
CA LEU A 17 -1.53 8.07 7.95
C LEU A 17 -0.83 9.39 8.26
N THR A 18 -1.56 10.49 8.27
CA THR A 18 -0.98 11.81 8.56
C THR A 18 -0.53 11.93 10.02
N SER A 19 -1.23 11.31 10.96
CA SER A 19 -0.87 11.32 12.40
C SER A 19 0.35 10.46 12.71
N ASN A 20 0.67 9.48 11.87
CA ASN A 20 1.84 8.59 12.03
C ASN A 20 3.13 9.17 11.42
N LEU A 21 3.07 10.32 10.74
CA LEU A 21 4.26 11.00 10.25
C LEU A 21 5.10 11.54 11.42
N SER A 22 6.38 11.24 11.40
CA SER A 22 7.34 11.60 12.45
C SER A 22 8.75 11.80 11.87
N ASN A 23 9.71 12.16 12.72
CA ASN A 23 11.11 12.22 12.29
C ASN A 23 11.67 10.86 11.88
N GLU A 24 11.16 9.76 12.44
CA GLU A 24 11.54 8.40 12.08
C GLU A 24 10.83 7.95 10.80
N PHE A 25 9.55 8.33 10.63
CA PHE A 25 8.70 7.95 9.51
C PHE A 25 8.19 9.20 8.79
N ALA A 26 8.97 9.67 7.82
CA ALA A 26 8.57 10.80 6.98
C ALA A 26 7.62 10.39 5.84
N ILE A 27 7.38 9.10 5.70
CA ILE A 27 6.49 8.46 4.71
C ILE A 27 5.60 7.48 5.46
N ALA A 28 4.30 7.49 5.18
CA ALA A 28 3.34 6.51 5.69
C ALA A 28 2.45 5.99 4.58
N THR A 29 2.11 4.72 4.65
CA THR A 29 1.18 4.02 3.76
C THR A 29 0.33 3.05 4.58
N ALA A 30 -0.59 2.31 3.94
CA ALA A 30 -1.47 1.38 4.62
C ALA A 30 -1.44 -0.02 4.02
N CYS A 31 -1.93 -0.97 4.79
CA CYS A 31 -2.17 -2.34 4.35
C CYS A 31 -3.45 -2.91 4.95
N VAL A 32 -3.97 -3.95 4.30
CA VAL A 32 -5.08 -4.77 4.79
C VAL A 32 -4.67 -6.24 4.84
N PRO A 33 -5.27 -7.06 5.70
CA PRO A 33 -5.09 -8.51 5.64
C PRO A 33 -5.49 -9.07 4.27
N LEU A 34 -4.71 -10.02 3.76
CA LEU A 34 -4.95 -10.69 2.48
C LEU A 34 -5.07 -12.20 2.74
N VAL A 35 -6.29 -12.73 2.74
CA VAL A 35 -6.60 -14.11 3.13
C VAL A 35 -7.00 -15.01 1.94
N ASP A 36 -7.42 -14.43 0.81
CA ASP A 36 -7.74 -15.20 -0.39
C ASP A 36 -6.47 -15.67 -1.10
N ILE A 37 -6.30 -16.97 -1.23
CA ILE A 37 -5.12 -17.59 -1.86
C ILE A 37 -4.92 -17.15 -3.32
N ASN A 38 -6.00 -16.91 -4.08
CA ASN A 38 -5.88 -16.46 -5.46
C ASN A 38 -5.38 -15.00 -5.52
N ALA A 39 -5.85 -14.16 -4.60
CA ALA A 39 -5.37 -12.80 -4.45
C ALA A 39 -3.90 -12.76 -3.98
N ILE A 40 -3.51 -13.61 -3.02
CA ILE A 40 -2.12 -13.74 -2.57
C ILE A 40 -1.18 -14.07 -3.75
N LYS A 41 -1.60 -14.98 -4.63
CA LYS A 41 -0.82 -15.40 -5.81
C LYS A 41 -0.90 -14.44 -6.99
N SER A 42 -1.84 -13.49 -6.96
CA SER A 42 -2.00 -12.51 -8.04
C SER A 42 -0.87 -11.48 -8.04
N PRO A 43 -0.18 -11.25 -9.15
CA PRO A 43 0.82 -10.18 -9.28
C PRO A 43 0.19 -8.77 -9.32
N ASN A 44 -1.14 -8.67 -9.49
CA ASN A 44 -1.86 -7.41 -9.42
C ASN A 44 -2.02 -6.93 -7.98
N GLU A 45 -2.06 -7.86 -7.01
CA GLU A 45 -2.09 -7.54 -5.59
C GLU A 45 -0.67 -7.36 -5.07
N VAL A 46 -0.30 -6.14 -4.70
CA VAL A 46 1.01 -5.86 -4.12
C VAL A 46 1.02 -6.29 -2.66
N LYS A 47 1.97 -7.18 -2.29
CA LYS A 47 2.18 -7.61 -0.91
C LYS A 47 3.22 -6.73 -0.24
N VAL A 48 3.08 -6.57 1.07
CA VAL A 48 4.07 -5.88 1.91
C VAL A 48 4.43 -6.73 3.12
N VAL A 49 5.72 -6.80 3.43
CA VAL A 49 6.22 -7.32 4.71
C VAL A 49 6.75 -6.17 5.54
N ARG A 50 6.52 -6.23 6.85
CA ARG A 50 6.91 -5.16 7.78
C ARG A 50 7.39 -5.73 9.11
N SER A 51 8.14 -4.92 9.84
CA SER A 51 8.59 -5.24 11.20
C SER A 51 7.45 -5.10 12.21
N LEU A 52 7.69 -5.54 13.45
CA LEU A 52 6.77 -5.33 14.58
C LEU A 52 6.53 -3.83 14.87
N SER A 53 7.50 -2.96 14.54
CA SER A 53 7.34 -1.49 14.65
C SER A 53 6.59 -0.88 13.45
N LYS A 54 5.93 -1.69 12.63
CA LYS A 54 5.20 -1.28 11.42
C LYS A 54 6.06 -0.60 10.35
N ARG A 55 7.39 -0.75 10.40
CA ARG A 55 8.27 -0.29 9.34
C ARG A 55 8.26 -1.27 8.18
N ALA A 56 8.03 -0.79 6.96
CA ALA A 56 8.12 -1.59 5.75
C ALA A 56 9.52 -2.21 5.61
N MET A 57 9.56 -3.50 5.29
CA MET A 57 10.79 -4.23 4.99
C MET A 57 10.94 -4.42 3.49
N TYR A 58 9.86 -4.77 2.78
CA TYR A 58 9.83 -4.90 1.33
C TYR A 58 8.40 -4.90 0.80
N PHE A 59 8.23 -4.49 -0.47
CA PHE A 59 7.00 -4.60 -1.25
C PHE A 59 7.28 -5.47 -2.47
N SER A 60 6.35 -6.36 -2.82
CA SER A 60 6.51 -7.22 -4.00
C SER A 60 5.18 -7.60 -4.64
N ARG A 61 5.24 -7.82 -5.95
CA ARG A 61 4.17 -8.47 -6.71
C ARG A 61 4.19 -9.99 -6.52
N SER A 62 5.35 -10.55 -6.16
CA SER A 62 5.49 -11.96 -5.79
C SER A 62 4.86 -12.26 -4.44
N VAL A 63 4.69 -13.55 -4.14
CA VAL A 63 4.20 -13.99 -2.82
C VAL A 63 5.29 -13.76 -1.78
N ILE A 64 5.05 -12.85 -0.87
CA ILE A 64 5.87 -12.57 0.32
C ILE A 64 4.96 -12.41 1.54
N PRO A 65 5.32 -12.98 2.73
CA PRO A 65 6.41 -13.93 2.96
C PRO A 65 6.18 -15.27 2.26
N ASN A 66 7.18 -16.15 2.26
CA ASN A 66 7.10 -17.46 1.60
C ASN A 66 6.04 -18.37 2.27
N GLU A 67 5.40 -19.23 1.47
CA GLU A 67 4.33 -20.17 1.87
C GLU A 67 4.90 -21.44 2.55
N PHE A 68 5.71 -21.35 3.62
CA PHE A 68 6.16 -22.53 4.36
C PHE A 68 5.11 -23.09 5.32
N THR A 69 4.09 -22.33 5.63
CA THR A 69 2.98 -22.73 6.50
C THR A 69 1.68 -22.66 5.74
N SER A 70 0.70 -23.48 6.12
CA SER A 70 -0.67 -23.44 5.57
C SER A 70 -1.54 -22.32 6.16
N SER A 71 -0.98 -21.45 7.01
CA SER A 71 -1.68 -20.27 7.52
C SER A 71 -1.44 -19.08 6.61
N TYR A 72 -2.53 -18.43 6.21
CA TYR A 72 -2.53 -17.22 5.39
C TYR A 72 -2.71 -15.93 6.21
N ASP A 73 -2.61 -16.00 7.52
CA ASP A 73 -2.89 -14.89 8.45
C ASP A 73 -1.86 -13.76 8.39
N ASN A 74 -0.70 -13.99 7.76
CA ASN A 74 0.42 -13.05 7.73
C ASN A 74 0.59 -12.30 6.41
N TYR A 75 -0.30 -12.53 5.43
CA TYR A 75 -0.22 -11.79 4.18
C TYR A 75 -0.93 -10.45 4.30
N LEU A 76 -0.24 -9.41 3.87
CA LEU A 76 -0.73 -8.04 3.88
C LEU A 76 -0.73 -7.50 2.45
N LYS A 77 -1.91 -7.05 1.98
CA LYS A 77 -2.05 -6.28 0.75
C LYS A 77 -1.71 -4.83 1.03
N HIS A 78 -0.79 -4.27 0.28
CA HIS A 78 -0.51 -2.84 0.28
C HIS A 78 -1.65 -2.05 -0.37
N LEU A 79 -2.03 -0.94 0.25
CA LEU A 79 -2.93 0.05 -0.33
C LEU A 79 -2.13 1.21 -0.91
N GLY A 80 -2.47 1.65 -2.13
CA GLY A 80 -1.73 2.67 -2.89
C GLY A 80 -1.82 4.10 -2.35
N ILE A 81 -2.28 4.29 -1.12
CA ILE A 81 -2.36 5.60 -0.47
C ILE A 81 -1.10 5.95 0.31
N TYR A 82 -0.64 7.20 0.21
CA TYR A 82 0.57 7.67 0.89
C TYR A 82 0.39 9.04 1.54
N ALA A 83 0.96 9.16 2.74
CA ALA A 83 1.22 10.46 3.36
C ALA A 83 2.73 10.72 3.41
N TYR A 84 3.13 11.97 3.19
CA TYR A 84 4.52 12.41 3.19
C TYR A 84 4.68 13.68 4.00
N GLN A 85 5.83 13.82 4.67
CA GLN A 85 6.27 15.15 5.08
C GLN A 85 6.66 15.97 3.83
N ASN A 86 6.28 17.24 3.79
CA ASN A 86 6.50 18.08 2.60
C ASN A 86 7.97 18.14 2.17
N LYS A 87 8.90 18.30 3.12
CA LYS A 87 10.34 18.30 2.83
C LYS A 87 10.78 17.00 2.17
N THR A 88 10.36 15.87 2.73
CA THR A 88 10.69 14.54 2.22
C THR A 88 10.12 14.32 0.81
N LEU A 89 8.88 14.74 0.55
CA LEU A 89 8.29 14.63 -0.79
C LEU A 89 9.13 15.34 -1.86
N GLN A 90 9.68 16.51 -1.53
CA GLN A 90 10.59 17.26 -2.42
C GLN A 90 11.88 16.48 -2.69
N GLU A 91 12.47 15.87 -1.65
CA GLU A 91 13.66 15.05 -1.78
C GLU A 91 13.40 13.80 -2.63
N LEU A 92 12.29 13.10 -2.38
CA LEU A 92 11.89 11.90 -3.12
C LEU A 92 11.74 12.15 -4.63
N SER A 93 11.21 13.31 -5.02
CA SER A 93 11.01 13.67 -6.43
C SER A 93 12.31 13.78 -7.22
N ALA A 94 13.44 14.01 -6.55
CA ALA A 94 14.76 14.12 -7.15
C ALA A 94 15.53 12.78 -7.21
N LEU A 95 15.01 11.71 -6.59
CA LEU A 95 15.66 10.41 -6.55
C LEU A 95 15.65 9.73 -7.93
N LYS A 96 16.75 9.07 -8.26
CA LYS A 96 16.82 8.25 -9.47
C LYS A 96 16.14 6.90 -9.23
N PRO A 97 15.48 6.33 -10.27
CA PRO A 97 14.94 4.98 -10.21
C PRO A 97 16.02 3.95 -9.82
N THR A 98 15.62 2.93 -9.09
CA THR A 98 16.48 1.86 -8.60
C THR A 98 16.19 0.53 -9.29
N SER A 99 17.10 -0.44 -9.15
CA SER A 99 16.94 -1.76 -9.76
C SER A 99 15.70 -2.49 -9.23
N ASN A 100 15.45 -2.42 -7.91
CA ASN A 100 14.27 -3.07 -7.30
C ASN A 100 12.96 -2.43 -7.78
N GLU A 101 12.90 -1.10 -7.85
CA GLU A 101 11.75 -0.38 -8.40
C GLU A 101 11.45 -0.82 -9.83
N LEU A 102 12.46 -0.85 -10.70
CA LEU A 102 12.30 -1.21 -12.11
C LEU A 102 11.89 -2.68 -12.28
N GLN A 103 12.42 -3.58 -11.45
CA GLN A 103 12.12 -5.00 -11.48
C GLN A 103 10.69 -5.31 -11.05
N GLU A 104 10.26 -4.73 -9.94
CA GLU A 104 8.92 -4.95 -9.36
C GLU A 104 7.87 -4.00 -9.96
N LYS A 105 8.29 -2.91 -10.63
CA LYS A 105 7.43 -1.79 -11.06
C LYS A 105 6.65 -1.19 -9.90
N LEU A 106 7.36 -0.92 -8.80
CA LEU A 106 6.85 -0.38 -7.56
C LEU A 106 7.70 0.80 -7.11
N GLU A 107 7.20 2.03 -7.26
CA GLU A 107 7.94 3.27 -6.99
C GLU A 107 8.42 3.38 -5.54
N GLN A 108 7.66 2.87 -4.57
CA GLN A 108 8.02 2.91 -3.16
C GLN A 108 9.31 2.15 -2.83
N LEU A 109 9.76 1.23 -3.68
CA LEU A 109 11.05 0.55 -3.52
C LEU A 109 12.22 1.52 -3.74
N ARG A 110 12.06 2.55 -4.58
CA ARG A 110 13.04 3.63 -4.71
C ARG A 110 13.32 4.29 -3.36
N PHE A 111 12.27 4.53 -2.58
CA PHE A 111 12.39 5.17 -1.27
C PHE A 111 13.13 4.28 -0.27
N LEU A 112 12.77 2.99 -0.21
CA LEU A 112 13.45 2.01 0.64
C LEU A 112 14.93 1.86 0.26
N ASP A 113 15.24 1.76 -1.04
CA ASP A 113 16.61 1.61 -1.55
C ASP A 113 17.48 2.83 -1.23
N HIS A 114 16.90 4.02 -1.10
CA HIS A 114 17.59 5.23 -0.67
C HIS A 114 17.60 5.45 0.86
N GLY A 115 17.13 4.45 1.62
CA GLY A 115 17.21 4.44 3.09
C GLY A 115 16.08 5.18 3.81
N TYR A 116 15.00 5.54 3.13
CA TYR A 116 13.82 6.12 3.79
C TYR A 116 13.01 5.03 4.49
N ASN A 117 12.55 5.33 5.72
CA ASN A 117 11.63 4.48 6.44
C ASN A 117 10.20 4.79 6.03
N ILE A 118 9.42 3.75 5.73
CA ILE A 118 7.99 3.84 5.41
C ILE A 118 7.21 3.18 6.54
N PHE A 119 6.32 3.93 7.18
CA PHE A 119 5.37 3.40 8.14
C PHE A 119 4.21 2.72 7.38
N VAL A 120 3.82 1.52 7.81
CA VAL A 120 2.73 0.76 7.19
C VAL A 120 1.62 0.56 8.21
N GLU A 121 0.55 1.32 8.09
CA GLU A 121 -0.60 1.25 9.00
C GLU A 121 -1.51 0.07 8.67
N ASP A 122 -2.08 -0.55 9.71
CA ASP A 122 -3.16 -1.51 9.55
C ASP A 122 -4.47 -0.77 9.27
N TYR A 123 -5.16 -1.20 8.24
CA TYR A 123 -6.52 -0.80 8.01
C TYR A 123 -7.45 -2.01 8.21
N ALA A 124 -8.30 -1.95 9.22
CA ALA A 124 -9.09 -3.10 9.67
C ALA A 124 -10.42 -3.29 8.93
N CYS A 125 -10.74 -2.39 7.99
CA CYS A 125 -11.98 -2.47 7.20
C CYS A 125 -11.74 -3.17 5.86
N GLU A 126 -12.83 -3.45 5.14
CA GLU A 126 -12.71 -3.93 3.76
C GLU A 126 -11.89 -2.93 2.93
N PRO A 127 -11.02 -3.41 2.05
CA PRO A 127 -10.23 -2.53 1.21
C PRO A 127 -11.16 -1.64 0.37
N PRO A 128 -10.82 -0.36 0.19
CA PRO A 128 -11.60 0.52 -0.69
C PRO A 128 -11.67 -0.05 -2.10
N ILE A 129 -12.73 0.28 -2.82
CA ILE A 129 -12.93 -0.18 -4.21
C ILE A 129 -11.98 0.61 -5.11
N GLY A 130 -10.90 -0.04 -5.55
CA GLY A 130 -10.05 0.46 -6.63
C GLY A 130 -10.68 0.20 -7.99
N ILE A 131 -10.43 1.07 -8.97
CA ILE A 131 -10.98 0.97 -10.33
C ILE A 131 -9.85 0.68 -11.33
N ASP A 132 -9.44 -0.59 -11.42
CA ASP A 132 -8.42 -1.05 -12.36
C ASP A 132 -9.01 -1.67 -13.63
N THR A 133 -10.24 -2.17 -13.53
CA THR A 133 -10.92 -2.88 -14.62
C THR A 133 -12.33 -2.36 -14.86
N PRO A 134 -12.93 -2.61 -16.05
CA PRO A 134 -14.35 -2.27 -16.28
C PRO A 134 -15.31 -2.87 -15.26
N THR A 135 -15.00 -4.08 -14.75
CA THR A 135 -15.81 -4.73 -13.70
C THR A 135 -15.72 -3.97 -12.37
N ASP A 136 -14.56 -3.40 -12.05
CA ASP A 136 -14.41 -2.60 -10.83
C ASP A 136 -15.15 -1.28 -10.94
N LEU A 137 -15.19 -0.67 -12.12
CA LEU A 137 -16.01 0.52 -12.38
C LEU A 137 -17.51 0.23 -12.16
N GLU A 138 -18.02 -0.93 -12.59
CA GLU A 138 -19.41 -1.32 -12.34
C GLU A 138 -19.68 -1.44 -10.83
N LYS A 139 -18.78 -2.09 -10.08
CA LYS A 139 -18.89 -2.19 -8.60
C LYS A 139 -18.86 -0.81 -7.95
N ALA A 140 -17.96 0.06 -8.39
CA ALA A 140 -17.82 1.42 -7.88
C ALA A 140 -19.11 2.24 -8.12
N ILE A 141 -19.72 2.13 -9.30
CA ILE A 141 -21.00 2.79 -9.62
C ILE A 141 -22.14 2.25 -8.72
N MET A 142 -22.17 0.94 -8.46
CA MET A 142 -23.18 0.36 -7.56
C MET A 142 -22.97 0.84 -6.13
N PHE A 143 -21.72 0.89 -5.66
CA PHE A 143 -21.39 1.39 -4.32
C PHE A 143 -21.81 2.84 -4.14
N ALA A 144 -21.48 3.72 -5.08
CA ALA A 144 -21.88 5.12 -5.03
C ALA A 144 -23.39 5.31 -4.89
N LYS A 145 -24.19 4.54 -5.65
CA LYS A 145 -25.68 4.61 -5.60
C LYS A 145 -26.27 4.16 -4.26
N THR A 146 -25.56 3.39 -3.48
CA THR A 146 -26.05 2.87 -2.17
C THR A 146 -25.58 3.73 -0.99
N HIS A 147 -24.67 4.68 -1.22
CA HIS A 147 -24.07 5.53 -0.18
C HIS A 147 -24.26 7.03 -0.42
N ASP A 148 -25.08 7.41 -1.42
CA ASP A 148 -25.69 8.71 -1.57
C ASP A 148 -26.97 8.79 -0.71
#